data_ed3d402f275742ee53814756e222501f
#
_entry.id   ed3d402f275742ee53814756e222501f
#
_cell.length_a   1.000
_cell.length_b   1.000
_cell.length_c   1.000
_cell.angle_alpha   90.00
_cell.angle_beta   90.00
_cell.angle_gamma   90.00
#
_symmetry.space_group_name_H-M   'P 1'
#
loop_
_entity.id
_entity.type
_entity.pdbx_description
1 polymer ?
#
loop_
_entity_poly.entity_id
_entity_poly.type
_entity_poly.pdbx_seq_one_letter_code
_entity_poly.pdbx_strand_id
1 'polypeptide(L)'
;MSGFISKTSKVTFNTVRQMASALPGVEESTTYGTPSLKIDGRLLTCMAINKSAEPNSLGLCIDFDQRDALIAEAPDTYYTTEHYINHPCVLVRLSKVKPEDLRDLLHAGWKFVSASKPRKAATIRRRRAR
;
A
#
# COMPACT_ATOMS: atom_id res chain seq x y z
N MET A 1 4.96 -11.57 30.18
CA MET A 1 4.98 -11.48 29.71
C MET A 1 5.15 -11.48 28.81
N SER A 2 5.15 -11.70 28.83
CA SER A 2 5.28 -11.65 28.07
C SER A 2 5.22 -11.85 27.09
N GLY A 3 5.18 -12.13 26.99
CA GLY A 3 5.05 -12.55 26.01
C GLY A 3 4.78 -11.89 24.99
N PHE A 4 4.69 -11.54 25.37
CA PHE A 4 4.50 -10.92 24.73
C PHE A 4 4.92 -10.57 23.68
N ILE A 5 4.97 -10.46 23.62
CA ILE A 5 5.80 -10.18 22.82
C ILE A 5 5.62 -10.57 21.50
N SER A 6 5.51 -11.72 21.29
CA SER A 6 5.36 -12.22 20.02
C SER A 6 4.17 -11.66 19.39
N LYS A 7 3.22 -11.40 20.15
CA LYS A 7 2.09 -10.92 19.62
C LYS A 7 2.35 -9.64 19.03
N THR A 8 3.30 -9.01 19.51
CA THR A 8 3.54 -7.70 19.02
C THR A 8 4.05 -7.74 17.62
N SER A 9 4.58 -8.87 17.20
CA SER A 9 5.11 -8.91 15.86
C SER A 9 4.07 -9.30 14.83
N LYS A 10 2.86 -9.62 15.28
CA LYS A 10 1.86 -10.02 14.33
C LYS A 10 1.26 -8.80 13.64
N VAL A 11 1.46 -8.71 12.35
CA VAL A 11 0.94 -7.61 11.55
C VAL A 11 -0.22 -8.12 10.71
N THR A 12 -1.37 -7.47 10.84
CA THR A 12 -2.54 -7.86 10.08
C THR A 12 -3.07 -6.63 9.34
N PHE A 13 -4.09 -6.82 8.53
CA PHE A 13 -4.68 -5.67 7.86
C PHE A 13 -5.24 -4.68 8.87
N ASN A 14 -5.67 -5.15 10.03
CA ASN A 14 -6.17 -4.24 11.04
C ASN A 14 -5.05 -3.32 11.53
N THR A 15 -3.82 -3.83 11.60
CA THR A 15 -2.67 -3.01 11.95
C THR A 15 -2.48 -1.94 10.88
N VAL A 16 -2.60 -2.33 9.61
CA VAL A 16 -2.47 -1.42 8.49
C VAL A 16 -3.52 -0.34 8.58
N ARG A 17 -4.77 -0.74 8.84
CA ARG A 17 -5.86 0.20 8.95
C ARG A 17 -5.63 1.24 10.03
N GLN A 18 -5.17 0.80 11.19
CA GLN A 18 -4.95 1.71 12.29
C GLN A 18 -3.85 2.71 11.98
N MET A 19 -2.76 2.24 11.40
CA MET A 19 -1.65 3.12 11.07
C MET A 19 -2.01 4.09 9.96
N ALA A 20 -2.64 3.60 8.91
CA ALA A 20 -2.95 4.42 7.76
C ALA A 20 -4.03 5.45 8.07
N SER A 21 -4.98 5.09 8.90
CA SER A 21 -6.06 6.00 9.23
C SER A 21 -5.58 7.21 10.01
N ALA A 22 -4.39 7.14 10.56
CA ALA A 22 -3.81 8.29 11.26
C ALA A 22 -3.23 9.31 10.28
N LEU A 23 -3.09 8.93 9.00
CA LEU A 23 -2.54 9.85 8.01
C LEU A 23 -3.64 10.74 7.44
N PRO A 24 -3.33 12.01 7.16
CA PRO A 24 -4.36 12.95 6.70
C PRO A 24 -5.05 12.50 5.41
N GLY A 25 -6.35 12.61 5.39
CA GLY A 25 -7.12 12.33 4.18
C GLY A 25 -7.39 10.87 3.87
N VAL A 26 -6.92 9.97 4.72
CA VAL A 26 -7.12 8.55 4.48
C VAL A 26 -8.52 8.16 4.95
N GLU A 27 -9.25 7.46 4.10
CA GLU A 27 -10.60 7.00 4.41
C GLU A 27 -10.72 5.52 4.13
N GLU A 28 -11.53 4.84 4.93
CA GLU A 28 -11.79 3.43 4.70
C GLU A 28 -12.79 3.29 3.57
N SER A 29 -12.58 2.27 2.74
CA SER A 29 -13.43 2.05 1.58
C SER A 29 -13.36 0.56 1.22
N THR A 30 -13.79 0.22 0.03
CA THR A 30 -13.65 -1.13 -0.48
C THR A 30 -13.16 -1.08 -1.92
N THR A 31 -12.48 -2.13 -2.32
CA THR A 31 -12.01 -2.28 -3.68
C THR A 31 -12.23 -3.75 -4.02
N TYR A 32 -13.05 -4.00 -5.03
CA TYR A 32 -13.42 -5.37 -5.41
C TYR A 32 -13.96 -6.14 -4.21
N GLY A 33 -14.76 -5.47 -3.38
CA GLY A 33 -15.36 -6.12 -2.22
C GLY A 33 -14.43 -6.35 -1.04
N THR A 34 -13.20 -5.88 -1.13
CA THR A 34 -12.20 -6.08 -0.09
C THR A 34 -11.94 -4.75 0.62
N PRO A 35 -11.79 -4.75 1.94
CA PRO A 35 -11.51 -3.50 2.64
C PRO A 35 -10.26 -2.84 2.08
N SER A 36 -10.33 -1.53 1.92
CA SER A 36 -9.21 -0.77 1.38
C SER A 36 -9.15 0.59 2.05
N LEU A 37 -8.03 1.28 1.85
CA LEU A 37 -7.85 2.63 2.37
C LEU A 37 -7.52 3.51 1.18
N LYS A 38 -8.21 4.64 1.10
CA LYS A 38 -8.10 5.54 -0.03
C LYS A 38 -7.84 6.96 0.40
N ILE A 39 -7.28 7.74 -0.51
CA ILE A 39 -7.06 9.16 -0.30
C ILE A 39 -7.73 9.86 -1.46
N ASP A 40 -8.78 10.64 -1.20
CA ASP A 40 -9.53 11.31 -2.25
C ASP A 40 -9.96 10.35 -3.36
N GLY A 41 -10.43 9.20 -2.96
CA GLY A 41 -10.94 8.20 -3.90
C GLY A 41 -9.88 7.39 -4.61
N ARG A 42 -8.59 7.68 -4.36
CA ARG A 42 -7.51 6.91 -4.98
C ARG A 42 -6.99 5.89 -4.00
N LEU A 43 -6.71 4.71 -4.50
CA LEU A 43 -6.28 3.61 -3.64
C LEU A 43 -4.91 3.88 -3.03
N LEU A 44 -4.82 3.68 -1.73
CA LEU A 44 -3.53 3.69 -1.05
C LEU A 44 -3.08 2.26 -0.83
N THR A 45 -3.93 1.45 -0.20
CA THR A 45 -3.56 0.08 0.11
C THR A 45 -4.79 -0.80 0.30
N CYS A 46 -4.64 -2.07 0.02
CA CYS A 46 -5.66 -3.08 0.29
C CYS A 46 -4.97 -4.44 0.26
N MET A 47 -5.65 -5.47 0.72
CA MET A 47 -5.08 -6.80 0.62
C MET A 47 -5.04 -7.20 -0.85
N ALA A 48 -3.98 -7.88 -1.25
CA ALA A 48 -3.82 -8.31 -2.62
C ALA A 48 -4.68 -9.55 -2.84
N ILE A 49 -5.63 -9.47 -3.74
CA ILE A 49 -6.55 -10.56 -3.98
C ILE A 49 -6.34 -11.32 -5.27
N ASN A 50 -5.43 -10.85 -6.13
CA ASN A 50 -5.16 -11.56 -7.37
C ASN A 50 -4.47 -12.87 -7.04
N LYS A 51 -4.82 -13.93 -7.74
CA LYS A 51 -4.24 -15.22 -7.46
C LYS A 51 -2.75 -15.30 -7.62
N SER A 52 -2.13 -14.34 -8.31
CA SER A 52 -0.68 -14.33 -8.45
C SER A 52 0.00 -13.90 -7.15
N ALA A 53 -0.73 -13.29 -6.23
CA ALA A 53 -0.14 -12.85 -4.98
C ALA A 53 -0.23 -13.97 -3.94
N GLU A 54 0.76 -14.03 -3.08
CA GLU A 54 0.73 -15.01 -2.00
C GLU A 54 -0.33 -14.63 -0.99
N PRO A 55 -0.86 -15.60 -0.25
CA PRO A 55 -1.84 -15.27 0.80
C PRO A 55 -1.22 -14.33 1.82
N ASN A 56 -2.03 -13.50 2.41
CA ASN A 56 -1.60 -12.57 3.44
C ASN A 56 -0.62 -11.52 2.93
N SER A 57 -0.78 -11.13 1.67
CA SER A 57 0.01 -10.06 1.09
C SER A 57 -0.79 -8.78 0.99
N LEU A 58 -0.13 -7.68 1.29
CA LEU A 58 -0.74 -6.37 1.20
C LEU A 58 -0.28 -5.72 -0.10
N GLY A 59 -1.18 -5.07 -0.80
CA GLY A 59 -0.79 -4.26 -1.96
C GLY A 59 -0.75 -2.81 -1.51
N LEU A 60 0.34 -2.13 -1.79
CA LEU A 60 0.51 -0.73 -1.41
C LEU A 60 0.98 0.07 -2.60
N CYS A 61 0.30 1.18 -2.87
CA CYS A 61 0.69 2.03 -3.97
C CYS A 61 1.94 2.82 -3.61
N ILE A 62 2.93 2.77 -4.50
CA ILE A 62 4.20 3.44 -4.28
C ILE A 62 4.87 3.53 -5.63
N ASP A 63 5.77 4.47 -5.85
CA ASP A 63 6.33 4.61 -7.18
C ASP A 63 7.25 3.44 -7.52
N PHE A 64 7.52 3.30 -8.81
CA PHE A 64 8.29 2.16 -9.29
C PHE A 64 9.70 2.09 -8.72
N ASP A 65 10.36 3.23 -8.60
CA ASP A 65 11.74 3.24 -8.10
C ASP A 65 11.80 2.79 -6.65
N GLN A 66 10.86 3.27 -5.84
CA GLN A 66 10.84 2.86 -4.44
C GLN A 66 10.47 1.39 -4.31
N ARG A 67 9.56 0.92 -5.18
CA ARG A 67 9.20 -0.48 -5.19
C ARG A 67 10.43 -1.35 -5.44
N ASP A 68 11.18 -0.97 -6.48
CA ASP A 68 12.33 -1.77 -6.86
C ASP A 68 13.41 -1.76 -5.79
N ALA A 69 13.59 -0.62 -5.13
CA ALA A 69 14.56 -0.53 -4.04
C ALA A 69 14.15 -1.41 -2.86
N LEU A 70 12.87 -1.44 -2.53
CA LEU A 70 12.39 -2.26 -1.43
C LEU A 70 12.61 -3.74 -1.73
N ILE A 71 12.30 -4.16 -2.94
CA ILE A 71 12.47 -5.55 -3.32
C ILE A 71 13.94 -5.95 -3.30
N ALA A 72 14.81 -5.05 -3.77
CA ALA A 72 16.22 -5.34 -3.78
C ALA A 72 16.78 -5.44 -2.35
N GLU A 73 16.26 -4.61 -1.47
CA GLU A 73 16.74 -4.59 -0.10
C GLU A 73 16.21 -5.72 0.77
N ALA A 74 14.96 -6.09 0.60
CA ALA A 74 14.34 -7.12 1.43
C ALA A 74 13.40 -8.00 0.62
N PRO A 75 13.94 -8.84 -0.26
CA PRO A 75 13.09 -9.66 -1.13
C PRO A 75 12.23 -10.68 -0.40
N ASP A 76 12.55 -10.96 0.86
CA ASP A 76 11.70 -11.87 1.63
C ASP A 76 10.42 -11.19 2.07
N THR A 77 10.44 -9.87 2.13
CA THR A 77 9.31 -9.09 2.61
C THR A 77 8.52 -8.47 1.48
N TYR A 78 9.23 -7.96 0.47
CA TYR A 78 8.62 -7.22 -0.63
C TYR A 78 8.80 -7.93 -1.95
N TYR A 79 7.78 -7.89 -2.80
CA TYR A 79 7.88 -8.55 -4.09
C TYR A 79 6.84 -8.00 -5.06
N THR A 80 6.86 -8.48 -6.28
CA THR A 80 5.82 -8.15 -7.25
C THR A 80 5.58 -9.40 -8.09
N THR A 81 4.54 -9.38 -8.89
CA THR A 81 4.21 -10.50 -9.76
C THR A 81 3.85 -9.96 -11.14
N GLU A 82 3.70 -10.86 -12.09
CA GLU A 82 3.33 -10.51 -13.42
C GLU A 82 2.09 -9.63 -13.47
N HIS A 83 1.13 -9.90 -12.63
CA HIS A 83 -0.11 -9.14 -12.60
C HIS A 83 0.11 -7.71 -12.12
N TYR A 84 1.03 -7.53 -11.18
CA TYR A 84 1.24 -6.23 -10.55
C TYR A 84 2.40 -5.42 -11.08
N ILE A 85 3.28 -6.05 -11.84
CA ILE A 85 4.54 -5.41 -12.20
C ILE A 85 4.43 -4.11 -12.99
N ASN A 86 3.36 -3.96 -13.74
CA ASN A 86 3.18 -2.75 -14.52
C ASN A 86 2.42 -1.65 -13.77
N HIS A 87 2.13 -1.89 -12.50
CA HIS A 87 1.42 -0.92 -11.67
C HIS A 87 2.34 -0.37 -10.60
N PRO A 88 2.20 0.90 -10.23
CA PRO A 88 3.04 1.47 -9.19
C PRO A 88 2.56 1.00 -7.83
N CYS A 89 2.94 -0.20 -7.48
CA CYS A 89 2.60 -0.80 -6.20
C CYS A 89 3.60 -1.88 -5.86
N VAL A 90 3.65 -2.23 -4.58
CA VAL A 90 4.52 -3.28 -4.10
C VAL A 90 3.65 -4.25 -3.30
N LEU A 91 4.00 -5.52 -3.32
CA LEU A 91 3.33 -6.51 -2.50
C LEU A 91 4.18 -6.74 -1.26
N VAL A 92 3.53 -6.79 -0.12
CA VAL A 92 4.19 -6.89 1.18
C VAL A 92 3.71 -8.13 1.90
N ARG A 93 4.63 -9.00 2.28
CA ARG A 93 4.25 -10.17 3.07
C ARG A 93 4.08 -9.73 4.50
N LEU A 94 2.83 -9.71 4.96
CA LEU A 94 2.55 -9.21 6.30
C LEU A 94 3.19 -10.06 7.39
N SER A 95 3.49 -11.31 7.10
CA SER A 95 4.14 -12.16 8.08
C SER A 95 5.62 -11.82 8.25
N LYS A 96 6.17 -11.00 7.36
CA LYS A 96 7.58 -10.68 7.40
C LYS A 96 7.88 -9.22 7.74
N VAL A 97 6.96 -8.33 7.43
CA VAL A 97 7.23 -6.90 7.62
C VAL A 97 7.18 -6.53 9.10
N LYS A 98 8.08 -5.66 9.52
CA LYS A 98 8.08 -5.18 10.89
C LYS A 98 7.16 -4.00 11.01
N PRO A 99 6.52 -3.80 12.17
CA PRO A 99 5.58 -2.70 12.33
C PRO A 99 6.19 -1.33 12.01
N GLU A 100 7.41 -1.08 12.44
CA GLU A 100 8.02 0.22 12.16
C GLU A 100 8.30 0.41 10.68
N ASP A 101 8.66 -0.66 9.98
CA ASP A 101 8.89 -0.58 8.54
C ASP A 101 7.57 -0.38 7.82
N LEU A 102 6.51 -1.00 8.31
CA LEU A 102 5.20 -0.84 7.72
C LEU A 102 4.74 0.61 7.86
N ARG A 103 5.00 1.23 9.01
CA ARG A 103 4.60 2.60 9.23
C ARG A 103 5.31 3.53 8.24
N ASP A 104 6.61 3.33 8.05
CA ASP A 104 7.38 4.13 7.11
C ASP A 104 6.89 3.92 5.69
N LEU A 105 6.55 2.68 5.37
CA LEU A 105 6.08 2.32 4.05
C LEU A 105 4.74 2.96 3.76
N LEU A 106 3.82 2.94 4.73
CA LEU A 106 2.52 3.57 4.55
C LEU A 106 2.67 5.07 4.36
N HIS A 107 3.61 5.68 5.07
CA HIS A 107 3.84 7.09 4.91
C HIS A 107 4.38 7.40 3.51
N ALA A 108 5.28 6.56 3.01
CA ALA A 108 5.83 6.74 1.68
C ALA A 108 4.73 6.59 0.62
N GLY A 109 3.86 5.61 0.79
CA GLY A 109 2.74 5.41 -0.13
C GLY A 109 1.78 6.58 -0.06
N TRP A 110 1.52 7.09 1.15
CA TRP A 110 0.65 8.23 1.33
C TRP A 110 1.20 9.45 0.59
N LYS A 111 2.50 9.67 0.68
CA LYS A 111 3.11 10.79 -0.02
C LYS A 111 2.98 10.61 -1.54
N PHE A 112 3.20 9.41 -2.01
CA PHE A 112 3.11 9.12 -3.43
C PHE A 112 1.70 9.35 -3.97
N VAL A 113 0.70 8.80 -3.27
CA VAL A 113 -0.68 8.92 -3.72
C VAL A 113 -1.16 10.35 -3.57
N SER A 114 -0.79 11.02 -2.48
CA SER A 114 -1.20 12.39 -2.26
C SER A 114 -0.60 13.34 -3.29
N ALA A 115 0.62 13.06 -3.72
CA ALA A 115 1.28 13.90 -4.70
C ALA A 115 0.74 13.67 -6.10
N SER A 116 0.11 12.51 -6.33
CA SER A 116 -0.45 12.22 -7.64
C SER A 116 -1.68 13.09 -7.81
N LYS A 117 -1.70 13.85 -8.88
CA LYS A 117 -2.85 14.70 -9.07
C LYS A 117 -4.06 13.90 -9.43
N PRO A 118 -5.21 14.35 -8.98
CA PRO A 118 -6.43 13.69 -9.38
C PRO A 118 -6.47 13.72 -10.88
N ARG A 119 -6.62 12.59 -11.43
CA ARG A 119 -6.65 12.46 -12.82
C ARG A 119 -7.66 13.29 -13.49
N LYS A 120 -8.79 13.42 -12.95
CA LYS A 120 -9.77 14.21 -13.56
C LYS A 120 -9.41 15.66 -13.62
N ALA A 121 -8.71 16.16 -12.63
CA ALA A 121 -8.34 17.55 -12.64
C ALA A 121 -7.36 17.79 -13.77
N ALA A 122 -6.42 16.90 -13.91
CA ALA A 122 -5.45 17.04 -14.95
C ALA A 122 -6.13 16.96 -16.29
N THR A 123 -7.08 16.10 -16.41
CA THR A 123 -7.76 15.92 -17.65
C THR A 123 -8.52 17.14 -18.05
N ILE A 124 -9.20 17.73 -17.13
CA ILE A 124 -9.95 18.89 -17.40
C ILE A 124 -9.10 19.96 -17.94
N ARG A 125 -8.00 20.19 -17.30
CA ARG A 125 -7.22 21.18 -17.72
C ARG A 125 -6.63 20.99 -18.98
N ARG A 126 -6.22 19.92 -19.23
CA ARG A 126 -5.59 19.72 -20.34
C ARG A 126 -6.31 19.79 -21.51
N ARG A 127 -7.43 19.50 -21.44
CA ARG A 127 -8.14 19.47 -22.52
C ARG A 127 -8.41 20.63 -23.05
N ARG A 128 -8.31 21.50 -22.57
CA ARG A 128 -8.68 22.56 -23.02
C ARG A 128 -7.78 23.19 -23.65
N ALA A 129 -7.14 22.83 -23.56
CA ALA A 129 -6.28 23.34 -24.12
C ALA A 129 -6.10 23.21 -25.40
N ARG A 130 -6.48 23.04 -25.57
CA ARG A 130 -6.43 22.88 -26.42
C ARG A 130 -6.45 23.09 -27.11
#